data_fb266780469438ba97d5ba94d57c0100
#
_entry.id   fb266780469438ba97d5ba94d57c0100
#
_cell.length_a   1.000
_cell.length_b   1.000
_cell.length_c   1.000
_cell.angle_alpha   90.00
_cell.angle_beta   90.00
_cell.angle_gamma   90.00
#
_symmetry.space_group_name_H-M   'P 1'
#
loop_
_entity.id
_entity.type
_entity.pdbx_description
1 polymer ?
#
loop_
_entity_poly.entity_id
_entity_poly.type
_entity_poly.pdbx_seq_one_letter_code
_entity_poly.pdbx_strand_id
1 'polypeptide(L)'
;TGITYKDRVGGEVKQIALEGIFVQIGLLPNTDWLKGTVELSKFGEIVIDAKGHTSVPGVFAAGDCTTVPYKQIIIAAGAGATAALSAFDHLIRTTAPA
;
A
#
# COMPACT_ATOMS: atom_id res chain seq x y z
N THR A 1 -25.24 -4.78 -20.06
CA THR A 1 -23.97 -4.37 -19.48
C THR A 1 -22.82 -4.95 -20.30
N GLY A 2 -21.82 -4.17 -20.59
CA GLY A 2 -20.72 -4.60 -21.42
C GLY A 2 -19.58 -3.60 -21.44
N ILE A 3 -18.49 -3.94 -22.15
CA ILE A 3 -17.34 -3.08 -22.39
C ILE A 3 -17.19 -2.82 -23.88
N THR A 4 -16.90 -1.58 -24.22
CA THR A 4 -16.50 -1.19 -25.58
C THR A 4 -15.01 -0.94 -25.59
N TYR A 5 -14.30 -1.55 -26.50
CA TYR A 5 -12.86 -1.38 -26.64
C TYR A 5 -12.44 -1.15 -28.09
N LYS A 6 -11.31 -0.50 -28.27
CA LYS A 6 -10.71 -0.28 -29.59
C LYS A 6 -9.54 -1.25 -29.78
N ASP A 7 -9.63 -2.05 -30.83
CA ASP A 7 -8.53 -2.93 -31.21
C ASP A 7 -7.34 -2.09 -31.69
N ARG A 8 -6.15 -2.36 -31.16
CA ARG A 8 -4.94 -1.64 -31.55
C ARG A 8 -4.42 -2.01 -32.95
N VAL A 9 -4.71 -3.21 -33.40
CA VAL A 9 -4.19 -3.72 -34.67
C VAL A 9 -5.04 -3.28 -35.85
N GLY A 10 -6.32 -3.19 -35.74
CA GLY A 10 -7.21 -2.80 -36.83
C GLY A 10 -7.93 -1.48 -36.65
N GLY A 11 -7.86 -0.90 -35.46
CA GLY A 11 -8.60 0.30 -35.10
C GLY A 11 -10.10 0.09 -34.98
N GLU A 12 -10.59 -1.14 -35.06
CA GLU A 12 -12.01 -1.48 -34.93
C GLU A 12 -12.49 -1.29 -33.49
N VAL A 13 -13.70 -0.74 -33.38
CA VAL A 13 -14.42 -0.64 -32.11
C VAL A 13 -15.28 -1.89 -31.95
N LYS A 14 -15.07 -2.62 -30.87
CA LYS A 14 -15.78 -3.86 -30.56
C LYS A 14 -16.45 -3.77 -29.20
N GLN A 15 -17.48 -4.59 -28.99
CA GLN A 15 -18.18 -4.70 -27.71
C GLN A 15 -18.15 -6.15 -27.22
N ILE A 16 -18.00 -6.29 -25.91
CA ILE A 16 -18.13 -7.58 -25.23
C ILE A 16 -19.22 -7.43 -24.17
N ALA A 17 -20.23 -8.30 -24.23
CA ALA A 17 -21.23 -8.39 -23.18
C ALA A 17 -20.62 -9.11 -21.96
N LEU A 18 -20.78 -8.52 -20.78
CA LEU A 18 -20.26 -9.09 -19.52
C LEU A 18 -21.00 -8.49 -18.33
N GLU A 19 -20.94 -9.15 -17.19
CA GLU A 19 -21.65 -8.75 -15.97
C GLU A 19 -20.84 -7.80 -15.09
N GLY A 20 -19.51 -7.86 -15.19
CA GLY A 20 -18.62 -7.01 -14.40
C GLY A 20 -17.22 -6.94 -14.97
N ILE A 21 -16.45 -5.97 -14.49
CA ILE A 21 -15.07 -5.74 -14.91
C ILE A 21 -14.21 -5.57 -13.66
N PHE A 22 -13.12 -6.35 -13.57
CA PHE A 22 -12.07 -6.12 -12.60
C PHE A 22 -10.99 -5.22 -13.23
N VAL A 23 -10.78 -4.05 -12.65
CA VAL A 23 -9.70 -3.14 -13.06
C VAL A 23 -8.55 -3.30 -12.08
N GLN A 24 -7.44 -3.86 -12.57
CA GLN A 24 -6.24 -4.14 -11.76
C GLN A 24 -4.99 -3.73 -12.52
N ILE A 25 -4.88 -2.46 -12.87
CA ILE A 25 -3.75 -1.91 -13.62
C ILE A 25 -2.85 -1.14 -12.65
N GLY A 26 -1.84 -1.83 -12.12
CA GLY A 26 -0.86 -1.24 -11.23
C GLY A 26 -1.41 -0.92 -9.83
N LEU A 27 -0.57 -0.29 -9.02
CA LEU A 27 -0.86 0.11 -7.66
C LEU A 27 -0.64 1.60 -7.51
N LEU A 28 -1.62 2.28 -6.96
CA LEU A 28 -1.54 3.69 -6.61
C LEU A 28 -1.83 3.84 -5.11
N PRO A 29 -0.83 4.16 -4.29
CA PRO A 29 -1.04 4.31 -2.85
C PRO A 29 -2.01 5.45 -2.55
N ASN A 30 -3.00 5.22 -1.70
CA ASN A 30 -3.94 6.24 -1.24
C ASN A 30 -3.38 6.96 -0.01
N THR A 31 -2.31 7.72 -0.19
CA THR A 31 -1.49 8.31 0.86
C THR A 31 -1.40 9.84 0.80
N ASP A 32 -2.13 10.49 -0.09
CA ASP A 32 -2.06 11.95 -0.27
C ASP A 32 -2.35 12.72 1.03
N TRP A 33 -3.23 12.21 1.87
CA TRP A 33 -3.57 12.79 3.17
C TRP A 33 -2.43 12.72 4.20
N LEU A 34 -1.40 11.92 3.94
CA LEU A 34 -0.20 11.77 4.79
C LEU A 34 0.94 12.71 4.40
N LYS A 35 0.80 13.46 3.31
CA LYS A 35 1.82 14.43 2.88
C LYS A 35 2.08 15.44 3.99
N GLY A 36 3.38 15.62 4.31
CA GLY A 36 3.80 16.51 5.40
C GLY A 36 3.68 15.93 6.81
N THR A 37 3.11 14.73 6.98
CA THR A 37 3.02 14.05 8.27
C THR A 37 4.08 12.96 8.41
N VAL A 38 4.16 12.06 7.43
CA VAL A 38 5.20 11.02 7.36
C VAL A 38 5.96 11.13 6.05
N GLU A 39 7.19 10.62 6.03
CA GLU A 39 7.97 10.59 4.80
C GLU A 39 7.35 9.63 3.79
N LEU A 40 7.14 10.13 2.58
CA LEU A 40 6.66 9.37 1.43
C LEU A 40 7.74 9.30 0.36
N SER A 41 7.81 8.19 -0.36
CA SER A 41 8.65 8.06 -1.55
C SER A 41 8.11 8.91 -2.70
N LYS A 42 8.89 9.03 -3.77
CA LYS A 42 8.44 9.73 -5.01
C LYS A 42 7.20 9.09 -5.64
N PHE A 43 6.88 7.85 -5.27
CA PHE A 43 5.69 7.14 -5.74
C PHE A 43 4.51 7.23 -4.77
N GLY A 44 4.64 7.97 -3.69
CA GLY A 44 3.61 8.09 -2.65
C GLY A 44 3.58 6.96 -1.65
N GLU A 45 4.55 6.06 -1.65
CA GLU A 45 4.63 4.99 -0.67
C GLU A 45 5.18 5.51 0.66
N ILE A 46 4.65 4.99 1.78
CA ILE A 46 5.16 5.34 3.11
C ILE A 46 6.54 4.71 3.28
N VAL A 47 7.55 5.52 3.55
CA VAL A 47 8.91 5.04 3.79
C VAL A 47 8.97 4.36 5.16
N ILE A 48 9.38 3.10 5.19
CA ILE A 48 9.51 2.30 6.41
C ILE A 48 10.88 1.60 6.48
N ASP A 49 11.29 1.28 7.70
CA ASP A 49 12.41 0.38 7.93
C ASP A 49 11.96 -1.09 7.99
N ALA A 50 12.88 -2.00 8.28
CA ALA A 50 12.60 -3.44 8.38
C ALA A 50 11.62 -3.81 9.49
N LYS A 51 11.35 -2.92 10.43
CA LYS A 51 10.42 -3.11 11.55
C LYS A 51 9.09 -2.39 11.37
N GLY A 52 8.88 -1.75 10.21
CA GLY A 52 7.68 -1.00 9.94
C GLY A 52 7.62 0.38 10.58
N HIS A 53 8.74 0.91 11.10
CA HIS A 53 8.80 2.28 11.59
C HIS A 53 8.72 3.27 10.44
N THR A 54 7.88 4.30 10.60
CA THR A 54 7.84 5.46 9.70
C THR A 54 8.84 6.52 10.16
N SER A 55 8.87 7.66 9.48
CA SER A 55 9.68 8.83 9.89
C SER A 55 9.21 9.47 11.21
N VAL A 56 8.02 9.11 11.70
CA VAL A 56 7.44 9.66 12.92
C VAL A 56 7.48 8.62 14.03
N PRO A 57 8.16 8.87 15.17
CA PRO A 57 8.18 7.95 16.30
C PRO A 57 6.77 7.61 16.79
N GLY A 58 6.52 6.31 17.02
CA GLY A 58 5.20 5.81 17.44
C GLY A 58 4.19 5.61 16.32
N VAL A 59 4.55 5.92 15.07
CA VAL A 59 3.74 5.67 13.88
C VAL A 59 4.38 4.56 13.05
N PHE A 60 3.60 3.53 12.77
CA PHE A 60 4.03 2.34 12.04
C PHE A 60 3.19 2.15 10.79
N ALA A 61 3.76 1.54 9.78
CA ALA A 61 3.04 1.23 8.55
C ALA A 61 3.44 -0.14 8.01
N ALA A 62 2.52 -0.76 7.28
CA ALA A 62 2.72 -2.07 6.69
C ALA A 62 1.88 -2.23 5.42
N GLY A 63 2.29 -3.16 4.56
CA GLY A 63 1.53 -3.55 3.38
C GLY A 63 1.85 -2.75 2.14
N ASP A 64 0.96 -2.81 1.18
CA ASP A 64 1.15 -2.31 -0.18
C ASP A 64 1.35 -0.79 -0.27
N CYS A 65 0.88 -0.04 0.71
CA CYS A 65 1.06 1.41 0.78
C CYS A 65 2.47 1.84 1.22
N THR A 66 3.34 0.89 1.57
CA THR A 66 4.70 1.15 2.05
C THR A 66 5.75 0.84 0.98
N THR A 67 7.01 1.14 1.30
CA THR A 67 8.17 0.89 0.43
C THR A 67 8.60 -0.57 0.36
N VAL A 68 7.78 -1.53 0.82
CA VAL A 68 8.09 -2.96 0.64
C VAL A 68 8.21 -3.29 -0.84
N PRO A 69 9.21 -4.11 -1.23
CA PRO A 69 9.50 -4.34 -2.65
C PRO A 69 8.45 -5.17 -3.38
N TYR A 70 7.70 -6.01 -2.67
CA TYR A 70 6.69 -6.90 -3.26
C TYR A 70 5.32 -6.67 -2.62
N LYS A 71 4.32 -6.48 -3.49
CA LYS A 71 2.94 -6.14 -3.10
C LYS A 71 2.07 -7.41 -3.21
N GLN A 72 2.12 -8.26 -2.19
CA GLN A 72 1.36 -9.51 -2.12
C GLN A 72 0.65 -9.62 -0.77
N ILE A 73 -0.50 -10.27 -0.74
CA ILE A 73 -1.33 -10.42 0.47
C ILE A 73 -0.54 -11.03 1.63
N ILE A 74 0.23 -12.09 1.35
CA ILE A 74 1.00 -12.76 2.41
C ILE A 74 2.12 -11.89 2.95
N ILE A 75 2.73 -11.06 2.11
CA ILE A 75 3.77 -10.11 2.52
C ILE A 75 3.14 -9.00 3.37
N ALA A 76 1.99 -8.49 2.96
CA ALA A 76 1.24 -7.49 3.74
C ALA A 76 0.85 -8.02 5.12
N ALA A 77 0.40 -9.26 5.20
CA ALA A 77 0.05 -9.92 6.46
C ALA A 77 1.26 -10.05 7.39
N GLY A 78 2.40 -10.53 6.87
CA GLY A 78 3.65 -10.64 7.64
C GLY A 78 4.20 -9.28 8.08
N ALA A 79 4.17 -8.29 7.20
CA ALA A 79 4.56 -6.92 7.52
C ALA A 79 3.66 -6.30 8.60
N GLY A 80 2.35 -6.58 8.56
CA GLY A 80 1.39 -6.16 9.58
C GLY A 80 1.73 -6.75 10.95
N ALA A 81 2.07 -8.03 11.00
CA ALA A 81 2.52 -8.67 12.25
C ALA A 81 3.81 -8.03 12.78
N THR A 82 4.77 -7.74 11.92
CA THR A 82 6.02 -7.05 12.28
C THR A 82 5.74 -5.66 12.85
N ALA A 83 4.91 -4.87 12.18
CA ALA A 83 4.54 -3.53 12.63
C ALA A 83 3.81 -3.56 13.99
N ALA A 84 2.92 -4.52 14.20
CA ALA A 84 2.19 -4.69 15.47
C ALA A 84 3.14 -5.03 16.62
N LEU A 85 4.09 -5.93 16.41
CA LEU A 85 5.12 -6.28 17.42
C LEU A 85 6.04 -5.10 17.72
N SER A 86 6.40 -4.33 16.69
CA SER A 86 7.21 -3.10 16.86
C SER A 86 6.45 -2.02 17.64
N ALA A 87 5.15 -1.87 17.38
CA ALA A 87 4.29 -0.96 18.13
C ALA A 87 4.18 -1.37 19.61
N PHE A 88 4.04 -2.66 19.87
CA PHE A 88 4.05 -3.18 21.26
C PHE A 88 5.38 -2.91 21.95
N ASP A 89 6.51 -3.20 21.30
CA ASP A 89 7.84 -2.92 21.83
C ASP A 89 8.04 -1.41 22.14
N HIS A 90 7.56 -0.55 21.24
CA HIS A 90 7.58 0.90 21.44
C HIS A 90 6.78 1.30 22.70
N LEU A 91 5.58 0.76 22.87
CA LEU A 91 4.73 1.08 24.02
C LEU A 91 5.36 0.67 25.34
N ILE A 92 5.88 -0.55 25.45
CA ILE A 92 6.48 -1.02 26.71
C ILE A 92 7.75 -0.25 27.07
N ARG A 93 8.51 0.26 26.08
CA ARG A 93 9.72 1.05 26.32
C ARG A 93 9.42 2.49 26.66
N THR A 94 8.32 3.06 26.16
CA THR A 94 7.96 4.46 26.38
C THR A 94 7.03 4.67 27.57
N THR A 95 6.29 3.63 27.98
CA THR A 95 5.33 3.68 29.11
C THR A 95 5.83 2.98 30.36
N ALA A 96 7.01 2.35 30.34
CA ALA A 96 7.59 1.76 31.52
C ALA A 96 7.81 2.84 32.60
N PRO A 97 7.41 2.59 33.84
CA PRO A 97 7.70 3.52 34.93
C PRO A 97 9.21 3.68 35.08
N ALA A 98 9.62 4.91 35.34
CA ALA A 98 11.01 5.26 35.56
C ALA A 98 11.57 4.57 36.85
#